data_f198be55faffd2fcb29db4e279703c45
#
_entry.id   f198be55faffd2fcb29db4e279703c45
#
_cell.length_a   1.000
_cell.length_b   1.000
_cell.length_c   1.000
_cell.angle_alpha   90.00
_cell.angle_beta   90.00
_cell.angle_gamma   90.00
#
_symmetry.space_group_name_H-M   'P 1'
#
loop_
_entity.id
_entity.type
_entity.pdbx_description
1 polymer ?
#
loop_
_entity_poly.entity_id
_entity_poly.type
_entity_poly.pdbx_seq_one_letter_code
_entity_poly.pdbx_strand_id
1 'polypeptide(L)' 'MATESYTVIRDGTTWRVDHGGLLEGDYATKEAAFEAAAAAASNAIKGGHGVAISVPERAPGESAIGGKPQ' A
#
# COMPACT_ATOMS: atom_id res chain seq x y z
N MET A 1 18.55 -8.17 -9.85
CA MET A 1 17.81 -7.10 -9.48
C MET A 1 16.59 -7.51 -8.84
N ALA A 2 16.26 -6.92 -7.75
CA ALA A 2 15.07 -7.27 -7.02
C ALA A 2 13.94 -6.36 -7.41
N THR A 3 12.74 -6.81 -7.23
CA THR A 3 11.57 -5.99 -7.43
C THR A 3 10.95 -5.75 -6.06
N GLU A 4 10.73 -4.49 -5.73
CA GLU A 4 10.09 -4.13 -4.49
C GLU A 4 8.59 -4.06 -4.72
N SER A 5 7.83 -4.67 -3.84
CA SER A 5 6.38 -4.70 -3.99
C SER A 5 5.73 -3.98 -2.82
N TYR A 6 4.78 -3.11 -3.13
CA TYR A 6 4.08 -2.37 -2.11
C TYR A 6 2.59 -2.55 -2.34
N THR A 7 1.85 -2.95 -1.31
CA THR A 7 0.40 -3.11 -1.42
C THR A 7 -0.26 -2.31 -0.32
N VAL A 8 -1.23 -1.48 -0.69
CA VAL A 8 -1.96 -0.72 0.30
C VAL A 8 -3.01 -1.63 0.91
N ILE A 9 -3.04 -1.72 2.23
CA ILE A 9 -4.00 -2.56 2.93
C ILE A 9 -4.70 -1.77 4.03
N ARG A 10 -5.82 -2.28 4.48
CA ARG A 10 -6.53 -1.72 5.61
C ARG A 10 -6.22 -2.55 6.84
N ASP A 11 -5.86 -1.89 7.93
CA ASP A 11 -5.53 -2.60 9.17
C ASP A 11 -6.36 -1.94 10.27
N GLY A 12 -7.49 -2.52 10.60
CA GLY A 12 -8.39 -1.95 11.58
C GLY A 12 -8.98 -0.64 11.08
N THR A 13 -8.67 0.44 11.74
CA THR A 13 -9.19 1.74 11.36
C THR A 13 -8.16 2.57 10.59
N THR A 14 -6.99 2.00 10.32
CA THR A 14 -5.96 2.75 9.61
C THR A 14 -5.59 2.05 8.33
N TRP A 15 -4.82 2.73 7.51
CA TRP A 15 -4.30 2.17 6.27
C TRP A 15 -2.81 2.02 6.40
N ARG A 16 -2.28 0.92 5.86
CA ARG A 16 -0.86 0.65 5.96
C ARG A 16 -0.33 0.18 4.61
N VAL A 17 0.96 0.09 4.50
CA VAL A 17 1.60 -0.38 3.29
C VAL A 17 2.30 -1.68 3.60
N ASP A 18 1.92 -2.73 2.87
CA ASP A 18 2.57 -4.02 3.01
C ASP A 18 3.73 -4.04 2.04
N HIS A 19 4.95 -4.03 2.56
CA HIS A 19 6.14 -4.02 1.76
C HIS A 19 6.87 -5.32 2.00
N GLY A 20 6.64 -6.29 1.13
CA GLY A 20 7.31 -7.58 1.24
C GLY A 20 6.94 -8.36 2.48
N GLY A 21 5.73 -8.19 2.96
CA GLY A 21 5.28 -8.87 4.17
C GLY A 21 5.44 -8.04 5.42
N LEU A 22 6.08 -6.88 5.32
CA LEU A 22 6.26 -6.02 6.47
C LEU A 22 5.28 -4.87 6.38
N LEU A 23 4.45 -4.68 7.39
CA LEU A 23 3.49 -3.60 7.40
C LEU A 23 4.12 -2.33 7.90
N GLU A 24 3.96 -1.28 7.14
CA GLU A 24 4.59 0.00 7.48
C GLU A 24 3.58 1.13 7.48
N GLY A 25 3.77 2.08 8.36
CA GLY A 25 3.01 3.31 8.39
C GLY A 25 1.67 3.17 9.06
N ASP A 26 1.01 4.30 9.22
CA ASP A 26 -0.27 4.34 9.87
C ASP A 26 -0.94 5.55 9.26
N TYR A 27 -1.78 5.34 8.28
CA TYR A 27 -2.36 6.45 7.53
C TYR A 27 -3.86 6.49 7.70
N ALA A 28 -4.41 7.69 7.68
CA ALA A 28 -5.83 7.88 7.86
C ALA A 28 -6.65 7.51 6.64
N THR A 29 -6.05 7.55 5.46
CA THR A 29 -6.78 7.29 4.23
C THR A 29 -5.99 6.40 3.31
N LYS A 30 -6.71 5.76 2.41
CA LYS A 30 -6.09 4.93 1.39
C LYS A 30 -5.14 5.75 0.52
N GLU A 31 -5.57 6.96 0.18
CA GLU A 31 -4.77 7.82 -0.66
C GLU A 31 -3.45 8.20 0.01
N ALA A 32 -3.49 8.48 1.31
CA ALA A 32 -2.28 8.83 2.04
C ALA A 32 -1.31 7.64 2.07
N ALA A 33 -1.84 6.43 2.23
CA ALA A 33 -1.00 5.24 2.22
C ALA A 33 -0.37 5.05 0.84
N PHE A 34 -1.14 5.32 -0.22
CA PHE A 34 -0.60 5.20 -1.57
C PHE A 34 0.52 6.21 -1.78
N GLU A 35 0.34 7.44 -1.31
CA GLU A 35 1.37 8.46 -1.49
C GLU A 35 2.65 8.05 -0.78
N ALA A 36 2.52 7.43 0.39
CA ALA A 36 3.70 6.97 1.11
C ALA A 36 4.39 5.85 0.35
N ALA A 37 3.61 4.94 -0.23
CA ALA A 37 4.17 3.85 -1.02
C ALA A 37 4.89 4.40 -2.25
N ALA A 38 4.31 5.42 -2.86
CA ALA A 38 4.91 6.03 -4.05
C ALA A 38 6.26 6.68 -3.71
N ALA A 39 6.35 7.32 -2.55
CA ALA A 39 7.60 7.93 -2.13
C ALA A 39 8.67 6.86 -1.89
N ALA A 40 8.27 5.76 -1.25
CA ALA A 40 9.22 4.67 -1.00
C ALA A 40 9.64 4.03 -2.32
N ALA A 41 8.69 3.90 -3.25
CA ALA A 41 8.98 3.33 -4.56
C ALA A 41 9.97 4.19 -5.32
N SER A 42 9.85 5.50 -5.18
CA SER A 42 10.77 6.41 -5.85
C SER A 42 12.20 6.16 -5.38
N ASN A 43 12.39 5.93 -4.08
CA ASN A 43 13.71 5.65 -3.57
C ASN A 43 14.23 4.31 -4.07
N ALA A 44 13.35 3.32 -4.19
CA ALA A 44 13.77 2.01 -4.68
C ALA A 44 14.23 2.11 -6.13
N ILE A 45 13.52 2.90 -6.93
CA ILE A 45 13.89 3.09 -8.32
C ILE A 45 15.25 3.74 -8.40
N LYS A 46 15.54 4.72 -7.54
CA LYS A 46 16.84 5.37 -7.54
C LYS A 46 17.93 4.38 -7.18
N GLY A 47 17.61 3.35 -6.41
CA GLY A 47 18.56 2.33 -6.05
C GLY A 47 18.71 1.23 -7.08
N GLY A 48 18.02 1.34 -8.20
CA GLY A 48 18.14 0.37 -9.27
C GLY A 48 17.18 -0.79 -9.20
N HIS A 49 16.15 -0.72 -8.35
CA HIS A 49 15.20 -1.81 -8.21
C HIS A 49 13.97 -1.58 -9.07
N GLY A 50 13.34 -2.65 -9.48
CA GLY A 50 12.02 -2.56 -10.08
C GLY A 50 10.99 -2.36 -8.98
N VAL A 51 9.83 -1.82 -9.31
CA VAL A 51 8.81 -1.54 -8.33
C VAL A 51 7.43 -1.91 -8.83
N ALA A 52 6.62 -2.48 -7.95
CA ALA A 52 5.21 -2.71 -8.23
C ALA A 52 4.41 -2.17 -7.06
N ILE A 53 3.37 -1.37 -7.33
CA ILE A 53 2.49 -0.86 -6.32
C ILE A 53 1.09 -1.33 -6.63
N SER A 54 0.42 -1.91 -5.65
CA SER A 54 -0.94 -2.39 -5.83
C SER A 54 -1.87 -1.63 -4.90
N VAL A 55 -2.89 -1.01 -5.47
CA VAL A 55 -3.89 -0.32 -4.69
C VAL A 55 -5.25 -0.86 -5.16
N PRO A 56 -5.66 -1.99 -4.64
CA PRO A 56 -6.88 -2.62 -5.12
C PRO A 56 -8.11 -1.82 -4.75
N GLU A 57 -9.14 -1.95 -5.55
CA GLU A 57 -10.38 -1.25 -5.32
C GLU A 57 -10.89 -1.58 -3.93
N ARG A 58 -10.82 -2.85 -3.53
CA ARG A 58 -11.11 -3.23 -2.16
C ARG A 58 -9.85 -3.84 -1.61
N ALA A 59 -9.16 -3.09 -0.76
CA ALA A 59 -7.88 -3.53 -0.24
C ALA A 59 -8.03 -4.66 0.77
N PRO A 60 -7.01 -5.48 0.92
CA PRO A 60 -7.03 -6.50 1.95
C PRO A 60 -7.31 -5.85 3.32
N GLY A 61 -8.18 -6.44 4.09
CA GLY A 61 -8.57 -5.92 5.38
C GLY A 61 -9.70 -4.91 5.33
N GLU A 62 -10.09 -4.46 4.15
CA GLU A 62 -11.14 -3.48 4.02
C GLU A 62 -12.49 -4.19 4.10
N SER A 63 -13.40 -3.65 4.88
CA SER A 63 -14.67 -4.29 5.09
C SER A 63 -15.53 -4.28 3.85
N ALA A 64 -16.13 -5.38 3.58
CA ALA A 64 -16.96 -5.46 2.43
C ALA A 64 -18.31 -4.89 2.70
N ILE A 65 -18.66 -4.79 3.91
CA ILE A 65 -19.90 -4.33 4.23
C ILE A 65 -20.08 -2.97 3.94
N GLY A 66 -19.55 -2.22 4.53
CA GLY A 66 -19.81 -0.93 4.28
C GLY A 66 -19.71 -0.66 2.91
N GLY A 67 -19.06 -1.37 2.38
CA GLY A 67 -18.82 -1.04 1.15
C GLY A 67 -19.79 -1.12 0.21
N LYS A 68 -20.53 -1.38 0.26
CA LYS A 68 -21.28 -1.41 -0.58
C LYS A 68 -20.60 -1.08 -1.63
N PRO A 69 -20.66 -1.45 -2.41
CA PRO A 69 -19.98 -1.40 -3.51
C PRO A 69 -19.72 -0.11 -3.85
N GLN A 70 -19.20 0.11 -4.12
CA GLN A 70 -19.04 1.19 -4.41
C GLN A 70 -18.54 1.29 -5.29
#